data_886b3a17aec2ff48960d9932a69fa86b
#
_entry.id   886b3a17aec2ff48960d9932a69fa86b
#
_cell.length_a   1.000
_cell.length_b   1.000
_cell.length_c   1.000
_cell.angle_alpha   90.00
_cell.angle_beta   90.00
_cell.angle_gamma   90.00
#
_symmetry.space_group_name_H-M   'P 1'
#
loop_
_entity.id
_entity.type
_entity.pdbx_description
1 polymer ?
#
loop_
_entity_poly.entity_id
_entity_poly.type
_entity_poly.pdbx_seq_one_letter_code
_entity_poly.pdbx_strand_id
1 'polypeptide(L)'
;MTRITVAKGDGIGPEIMDATLAIIQAAGAKIEIDEIEVGEKVYLAGNTSGIAKESWDVIRRNKIFLKAPITTPQGGGYKSLNVTTRKFLGLYANIRPCISLHPFVQTKHPIMDVVIVRENEEDLYAGIEHQQTDEVVQCLKLISRPGCEKIVRYA
;
A
#
# COMPACT_ATOMS: atom_id res chain seq x y z
N MET A 1 13.28 -11.05 18.38
CA MET A 1 12.45 -11.39 17.20
C MET A 1 11.78 -10.13 16.70
N THR A 2 11.69 -9.95 15.37
CA THR A 2 11.00 -8.79 14.79
C THR A 2 9.53 -9.08 14.68
N ARG A 3 8.68 -8.24 15.27
CA ARG A 3 7.23 -8.40 15.19
C ARG A 3 6.70 -7.63 13.99
N ILE A 4 5.85 -8.27 13.17
CA ILE A 4 5.23 -7.68 12.00
C ILE A 4 3.71 -7.82 12.05
N THR A 5 3.01 -6.90 11.42
CA THR A 5 1.56 -7.00 11.21
C THR A 5 1.31 -7.61 9.84
N VAL A 6 0.41 -8.57 9.75
CA VAL A 6 0.04 -9.26 8.51
C VAL A 6 -1.45 -9.10 8.25
N ALA A 7 -1.81 -8.80 7.00
CA ALA A 7 -3.19 -8.81 6.54
C ALA A 7 -3.32 -9.63 5.25
N LYS A 8 -4.07 -10.70 5.30
CA LYS A 8 -4.28 -11.63 4.18
C LYS A 8 -5.14 -11.04 3.06
N GLY A 9 -5.95 -10.02 3.37
CA GLY A 9 -6.78 -9.33 2.38
C GLY A 9 -7.88 -10.20 1.79
N ASP A 10 -8.24 -9.93 0.53
CA ASP A 10 -9.37 -10.53 -0.16
C ASP A 10 -8.93 -11.27 -1.43
N GLY A 11 -9.87 -12.03 -2.02
CA GLY A 11 -9.67 -12.72 -3.29
C GLY A 11 -8.51 -13.72 -3.22
N ILE A 12 -7.48 -13.52 -4.04
CA ILE A 12 -6.26 -14.33 -4.05
C ILE A 12 -5.32 -14.00 -2.89
N GLY A 13 -5.63 -12.98 -2.09
CA GLY A 13 -4.80 -12.48 -0.99
C GLY A 13 -4.37 -13.55 0.00
N PRO A 14 -5.28 -14.34 0.57
CA PRO A 14 -4.94 -15.39 1.53
C PRO A 14 -3.94 -16.41 0.97
N GLU A 15 -4.16 -16.90 -0.26
CA GLU A 15 -3.29 -17.88 -0.92
C GLU A 15 -1.86 -17.36 -1.10
N ILE A 16 -1.71 -16.16 -1.67
CA ILE A 16 -0.39 -15.57 -1.89
C ILE A 16 0.29 -15.17 -0.58
N MET A 17 -0.47 -14.78 0.43
CA MET A 17 0.10 -14.46 1.74
C MET A 17 0.63 -15.71 2.44
N ASP A 18 -0.12 -16.80 2.42
CA ASP A 18 0.31 -18.07 3.02
C ASP A 18 1.58 -18.60 2.33
N ALA A 19 1.66 -18.53 0.99
CA ALA A 19 2.86 -18.87 0.24
C ALA A 19 4.05 -17.94 0.60
N THR A 20 3.79 -16.63 0.72
CA THR A 20 4.81 -15.64 1.09
C THR A 20 5.37 -15.92 2.49
N LEU A 21 4.50 -16.19 3.47
CA LEU A 21 4.92 -16.49 4.83
C LEU A 21 5.70 -17.80 4.92
N ALA A 22 5.30 -18.82 4.14
CA ALA A 22 6.05 -20.07 4.04
C ALA A 22 7.47 -19.86 3.49
N ILE A 23 7.64 -19.03 2.46
CA ILE A 23 8.94 -18.66 1.89
C ILE A 23 9.80 -17.90 2.93
N ILE A 24 9.23 -16.93 3.61
CA ILE A 24 9.91 -16.14 4.65
C ILE A 24 10.39 -17.05 5.79
N GLN A 25 9.56 -18.00 6.21
CA GLN A 25 9.90 -18.97 7.24
C GLN A 25 11.00 -19.92 6.77
N ALA A 26 10.89 -20.47 5.55
CA ALA A 26 11.90 -21.35 4.96
C ALA A 26 13.26 -20.66 4.79
N ALA A 27 13.26 -19.34 4.54
CA ALA A 27 14.47 -18.52 4.50
C ALA A 27 15.11 -18.28 5.89
N GLY A 28 14.51 -18.79 6.97
CA GLY A 28 15.04 -18.68 8.32
C GLY A 28 14.80 -17.35 9.01
N ALA A 29 13.87 -16.52 8.51
CA ALA A 29 13.53 -15.25 9.12
C ALA A 29 12.88 -15.46 10.50
N LYS A 30 13.42 -14.79 11.54
CA LYS A 30 12.89 -14.85 12.91
C LYS A 30 11.89 -13.75 13.15
N ILE A 31 10.63 -13.98 12.74
CA ILE A 31 9.54 -13.04 12.87
C ILE A 31 8.43 -13.57 13.77
N GLU A 32 7.73 -12.66 14.45
CA GLU A 32 6.45 -12.89 15.14
C GLU A 32 5.36 -12.16 14.36
N ILE A 33 4.19 -12.78 14.21
CA ILE A 33 3.10 -12.27 13.39
C ILE A 33 1.92 -11.88 14.27
N ASP A 34 1.47 -10.63 14.13
CA ASP A 34 0.17 -10.16 14.59
C ASP A 34 -0.74 -10.06 13.35
N GLU A 35 -1.71 -10.95 13.22
CA GLU A 35 -2.66 -10.94 12.11
C GLU A 35 -3.81 -9.98 12.37
N ILE A 36 -4.18 -9.19 11.35
CA ILE A 36 -5.34 -8.29 11.37
C ILE A 36 -6.23 -8.53 10.16
N GLU A 37 -7.53 -8.29 10.32
CA GLU A 37 -8.47 -8.29 9.20
C GLU A 37 -8.53 -6.92 8.53
N VAL A 38 -8.55 -6.93 7.19
CA VAL A 38 -8.74 -5.76 6.33
C VAL A 38 -9.50 -6.14 5.07
N GLY A 39 -10.12 -5.16 4.42
CA GLY A 39 -10.76 -5.34 3.12
C GLY A 39 -12.26 -5.54 3.19
N GLU A 40 -12.81 -6.36 2.30
CA GLU A 40 -14.25 -6.45 2.02
C GLU A 40 -15.09 -6.78 3.25
N LYS A 41 -14.69 -7.75 4.05
CA LYS A 41 -15.40 -8.11 5.28
C LYS A 41 -15.52 -6.95 6.25
N VAL A 42 -14.44 -6.17 6.39
CA VAL A 42 -14.39 -5.02 7.31
C VAL A 42 -15.22 -3.87 6.77
N TYR A 43 -15.24 -3.65 5.45
CA TYR A 43 -16.15 -2.70 4.79
C TYR A 43 -17.61 -3.05 5.06
N LEU A 44 -17.99 -4.31 4.83
CA LEU A 44 -19.36 -4.80 5.02
C LEU A 44 -19.80 -4.78 6.48
N ALA A 45 -18.86 -4.87 7.42
CA ALA A 45 -19.13 -4.70 8.85
C ALA A 45 -19.33 -3.23 9.27
N GLY A 46 -19.32 -2.28 8.32
CA GLY A 46 -19.61 -0.86 8.55
C GLY A 46 -18.38 0.06 8.66
N ASN A 47 -17.17 -0.46 8.51
CA ASN A 47 -15.96 0.36 8.50
C ASN A 47 -15.65 0.84 7.07
N THR A 48 -16.06 2.04 6.72
CA THR A 48 -15.89 2.62 5.37
C THR A 48 -14.43 2.80 4.91
N SER A 49 -13.46 2.60 5.82
CA SER A 49 -12.03 2.60 5.52
C SER A 49 -11.45 1.22 5.22
N GLY A 50 -12.23 0.13 5.41
CA GLY A 50 -11.79 -1.25 5.20
C GLY A 50 -10.81 -1.78 6.24
N ILE A 51 -10.65 -1.08 7.37
CA ILE A 51 -9.77 -1.46 8.48
C ILE A 51 -10.38 -1.01 9.80
N ALA A 52 -10.35 -1.86 10.80
CA ALA A 52 -10.85 -1.55 12.14
C ALA A 52 -9.91 -0.59 12.88
N LYS A 53 -10.47 0.19 13.81
CA LYS A 53 -9.70 1.21 14.54
C LYS A 53 -8.55 0.58 15.35
N GLU A 54 -8.80 -0.55 15.97
CA GLU A 54 -7.84 -1.28 16.80
C GLU A 54 -6.64 -1.80 15.99
N SER A 55 -6.87 -2.12 14.73
CA SER A 55 -5.83 -2.60 13.81
C SER A 55 -4.75 -1.54 13.54
N TRP A 56 -5.10 -0.26 13.59
CA TRP A 56 -4.13 0.82 13.45
C TRP A 56 -3.10 0.86 14.56
N ASP A 57 -3.50 0.55 15.79
CA ASP A 57 -2.60 0.53 16.95
C ASP A 57 -1.61 -0.63 16.85
N VAL A 58 -2.05 -1.78 16.31
CA VAL A 58 -1.17 -2.92 16.03
C VAL A 58 -0.12 -2.54 14.98
N ILE A 59 -0.54 -1.92 13.87
CA ILE A 59 0.38 -1.50 12.80
C ILE A 59 1.40 -0.48 13.32
N ARG A 60 0.96 0.53 14.07
CA ARG A 60 1.84 1.56 14.64
C ARG A 60 2.86 1.00 15.62
N ARG A 61 2.43 0.04 16.44
CA ARG A 61 3.31 -0.65 17.40
C ARG A 61 4.40 -1.44 16.68
N ASN A 62 4.02 -2.23 15.68
CA ASN A 62 4.92 -3.12 14.98
C ASN A 62 5.78 -2.42 13.91
N LYS A 63 5.32 -1.30 13.35
CA LYS A 63 5.99 -0.50 12.31
C LYS A 63 6.27 -1.21 10.98
N ILE A 64 5.96 -2.50 10.88
CA ILE A 64 6.09 -3.31 9.68
C ILE A 64 4.72 -3.89 9.37
N PHE A 65 4.22 -3.62 8.18
CA PHE A 65 2.92 -4.09 7.73
C PHE A 65 3.03 -4.79 6.39
N LEU A 66 2.84 -6.10 6.38
CA LEU A 66 2.79 -6.95 5.20
C LEU A 66 1.33 -7.20 4.83
N LYS A 67 0.92 -6.71 3.68
CA LYS A 67 -0.48 -6.74 3.24
C LYS A 67 -0.62 -7.34 1.85
N ALA A 68 -1.55 -8.27 1.70
CA ALA A 68 -1.98 -8.80 0.40
C ALA A 68 -3.02 -7.88 -0.29
N PRO A 69 -3.41 -8.16 -1.53
CA PRO A 69 -4.48 -7.45 -2.23
C PRO A 69 -5.79 -7.42 -1.43
N ILE A 70 -6.58 -6.38 -1.66
CA ILE A 70 -7.91 -6.22 -1.07
C ILE A 70 -8.92 -5.82 -2.14
N THR A 71 -10.18 -6.16 -1.89
CA THR A 71 -11.32 -5.68 -2.66
C THR A 71 -11.92 -4.45 -1.97
N THR A 72 -12.07 -3.36 -2.73
CA THR A 72 -12.83 -2.20 -2.28
C THR A 72 -14.19 -2.26 -2.97
N PRO A 73 -15.31 -2.35 -2.22
CA PRO A 73 -16.64 -2.35 -2.81
C PRO A 73 -16.88 -1.10 -3.66
N GLN A 74 -17.59 -1.27 -4.77
CA GLN A 74 -17.93 -0.18 -5.68
C GLN A 74 -19.14 0.61 -5.16
N GLY A 75 -19.09 1.94 -5.26
CA GLY A 75 -20.17 2.83 -4.76
C GLY A 75 -20.16 3.01 -3.24
N GLY A 76 -21.21 3.63 -2.70
CA GLY A 76 -21.47 3.69 -1.26
C GLY A 76 -20.48 4.49 -0.39
N GLY A 77 -19.62 5.31 -0.96
CA GLY A 77 -18.68 6.16 -0.20
C GLY A 77 -17.48 5.41 0.42
N TYR A 78 -17.20 4.20 -0.03
CA TYR A 78 -16.02 3.45 0.41
C TYR A 78 -14.73 4.12 -0.04
N LYS A 79 -13.76 4.20 0.88
CA LYS A 79 -12.44 4.75 0.60
C LYS A 79 -11.45 3.61 0.32
N SER A 80 -10.58 3.81 -0.67
CA SER A 80 -9.50 2.84 -0.91
C SER A 80 -8.63 2.67 0.33
N LEU A 81 -8.58 1.45 0.87
CA LEU A 81 -7.73 1.12 2.01
C LEU A 81 -6.25 1.43 1.73
N ASN A 82 -5.77 1.20 0.52
CA ASN A 82 -4.40 1.49 0.16
C ASN A 82 -4.08 2.99 0.30
N VAL A 83 -4.96 3.86 -0.19
CA VAL A 83 -4.81 5.31 -0.05
C VAL A 83 -4.94 5.73 1.42
N THR A 84 -5.93 5.19 2.12
CA THR A 84 -6.15 5.47 3.54
C THR A 84 -4.92 5.08 4.38
N THR A 85 -4.35 3.90 4.15
CA THR A 85 -3.15 3.41 4.86
C THR A 85 -1.95 4.34 4.62
N ARG A 86 -1.71 4.75 3.37
CA ARG A 86 -0.60 5.64 3.02
C ARG A 86 -0.71 6.98 3.74
N LYS A 87 -1.87 7.62 3.67
CA LYS A 87 -2.13 8.91 4.31
C LYS A 87 -2.04 8.81 5.84
N PHE A 88 -2.66 7.79 6.42
CA PHE A 88 -2.72 7.64 7.87
C PHE A 88 -1.36 7.34 8.51
N LEU A 89 -0.49 6.63 7.81
CA LEU A 89 0.85 6.27 8.28
C LEU A 89 1.94 7.21 7.75
N GLY A 90 1.62 8.18 6.90
CA GLY A 90 2.59 9.09 6.29
C GLY A 90 3.57 8.39 5.36
N LEU A 91 3.10 7.41 4.58
CA LEU A 91 3.92 6.61 3.67
C LEU A 91 4.15 7.36 2.35
N TYR A 92 4.99 8.37 2.38
CA TYR A 92 5.22 9.28 1.26
C TYR A 92 6.09 8.73 0.14
N ALA A 93 6.93 7.73 0.41
CA ALA A 93 7.85 7.16 -0.57
C ALA A 93 7.50 5.70 -0.87
N ASN A 94 7.35 5.38 -2.15
CA ASN A 94 7.18 4.02 -2.65
C ASN A 94 8.48 3.60 -3.34
N ILE A 95 9.21 2.70 -2.72
CA ILE A 95 10.54 2.26 -3.17
C ILE A 95 10.39 1.02 -4.03
N ARG A 96 10.88 1.11 -5.27
CA ARG A 96 10.78 0.04 -6.27
C ARG A 96 12.14 -0.30 -6.84
N PRO A 97 12.85 -1.30 -6.28
CA PRO A 97 14.01 -1.88 -6.94
C PRO A 97 13.59 -2.56 -8.24
N CYS A 98 14.26 -2.24 -9.34
CA CYS A 98 13.97 -2.75 -10.68
C CYS A 98 15.27 -3.29 -11.28
N ILE A 99 15.42 -4.61 -11.23
CA ILE A 99 16.60 -5.31 -11.76
C ILE A 99 16.20 -6.08 -13.01
N SER A 100 17.06 -6.02 -14.04
CA SER A 100 16.84 -6.83 -15.24
C SER A 100 16.94 -8.32 -14.93
N LEU A 101 15.97 -9.08 -15.41
CA LEU A 101 15.97 -10.55 -15.28
C LEU A 101 16.61 -11.25 -16.49
N HIS A 102 17.47 -10.54 -17.23
CA HIS A 102 18.24 -11.15 -18.31
C HIS A 102 19.18 -12.24 -17.77
N PRO A 103 19.38 -13.39 -18.46
CA PRO A 103 18.83 -13.77 -19.78
C PRO A 103 17.45 -14.45 -19.73
N PHE A 104 16.87 -14.67 -18.56
CA PHE A 104 15.58 -15.38 -18.41
C PHE A 104 14.43 -14.64 -19.07
N VAL A 105 14.47 -13.31 -19.03
CA VAL A 105 13.53 -12.44 -19.73
C VAL A 105 14.33 -11.58 -20.71
N GLN A 106 13.95 -11.61 -21.99
CA GLN A 106 14.56 -10.73 -22.98
C GLN A 106 14.17 -9.28 -22.70
N THR A 107 15.16 -8.41 -22.61
CA THR A 107 14.98 -7.00 -22.30
C THR A 107 15.93 -6.15 -23.14
N LYS A 108 15.51 -4.91 -23.42
CA LYS A 108 16.36 -3.91 -24.12
C LYS A 108 17.54 -3.42 -23.26
N HIS A 109 17.45 -3.62 -21.94
CA HIS A 109 18.43 -3.17 -20.95
C HIS A 109 18.92 -4.34 -20.07
N PRO A 110 19.79 -5.22 -20.59
CA PRO A 110 20.17 -6.47 -19.90
C PRO A 110 20.89 -6.27 -18.57
N ILE A 111 21.51 -5.14 -18.37
CA ILE A 111 22.27 -4.81 -17.13
C ILE A 111 21.59 -3.73 -16.28
N MET A 112 20.28 -3.50 -16.48
CA MET A 112 19.55 -2.50 -15.71
C MET A 112 19.48 -2.89 -14.23
N ASP A 113 19.90 -2.00 -13.36
CA ASP A 113 19.72 -2.06 -11.91
C ASP A 113 19.43 -0.63 -11.41
N VAL A 114 18.16 -0.34 -11.19
CA VAL A 114 17.70 0.99 -10.78
C VAL A 114 16.72 0.89 -9.62
N VAL A 115 16.72 1.90 -8.76
CA VAL A 115 15.72 2.07 -7.71
C VAL A 115 14.85 3.27 -8.04
N ILE A 116 13.54 3.03 -8.22
CA ILE A 116 12.58 4.10 -8.42
C ILE A 116 12.04 4.51 -7.06
N VAL A 117 12.27 5.76 -6.67
CA VAL A 117 11.67 6.36 -5.48
C VAL A 117 10.48 7.20 -5.93
N ARG A 118 9.27 6.66 -5.74
CA ARG A 118 8.02 7.30 -6.18
C ARG A 118 7.35 8.04 -5.05
N GLU A 119 7.03 9.30 -5.27
CA GLU A 119 6.14 10.08 -4.38
C GLU A 119 4.75 9.43 -4.32
N ASN A 120 4.09 9.49 -3.16
CA ASN A 120 2.91 8.68 -2.91
C ASN A 120 1.84 9.34 -2.01
N GLU A 121 1.97 10.60 -1.64
CA GLU A 121 1.03 11.35 -0.78
C GLU A 121 0.28 12.46 -1.53
N GLU A 122 0.96 13.14 -2.44
CA GLU A 122 0.45 14.28 -3.21
C GLU A 122 -0.15 13.85 -4.56
N ASP A 123 -0.07 14.71 -5.56
CA ASP A 123 -0.66 14.51 -6.88
C ASP A 123 -2.19 14.39 -6.77
N LEU A 124 -2.80 13.56 -7.60
CA LEU A 124 -4.24 13.24 -7.54
C LEU A 124 -4.62 12.43 -6.30
N TYR A 125 -3.64 11.80 -5.63
CA TYR A 125 -3.88 11.09 -4.37
C TYR A 125 -4.26 12.00 -3.20
N ALA A 126 -4.04 13.31 -3.32
CA ALA A 126 -4.57 14.30 -2.38
C ALA A 126 -6.10 14.21 -2.27
N GLY A 127 -6.77 13.80 -3.38
CA GLY A 127 -8.22 13.61 -3.42
C GLY A 127 -8.98 14.92 -3.24
N ILE A 128 -8.46 16.01 -3.82
CA ILE A 128 -9.12 17.31 -3.82
C ILE A 128 -9.93 17.39 -5.10
N GLU A 129 -11.24 17.23 -4.94
CA GLU A 129 -12.19 17.17 -6.04
C GLU A 129 -13.31 18.18 -5.80
N HIS A 130 -13.80 18.78 -6.87
CA HIS A 130 -14.93 19.69 -6.88
C HIS A 130 -15.88 19.33 -8.01
N GLN A 131 -17.11 19.01 -7.68
CA GLN A 131 -18.18 18.82 -8.66
C GLN A 131 -18.76 20.19 -9.02
N GLN A 132 -18.47 20.65 -10.23
CA GLN A 132 -18.91 21.95 -10.72
C GLN A 132 -20.35 21.89 -11.25
N THR A 133 -20.69 20.83 -11.98
CA THR A 133 -22.04 20.52 -12.46
C THR A 133 -22.27 19.02 -12.35
N ASP A 134 -23.46 18.53 -12.70
CA ASP A 134 -23.77 17.10 -12.72
C ASP A 134 -22.87 16.30 -13.68
N GLU A 135 -22.32 16.98 -14.70
CA GLU A 135 -21.49 16.36 -15.75
C GLU A 135 -20.01 16.73 -15.67
N VAL A 136 -19.63 17.71 -14.82
CA VAL A 136 -18.24 18.23 -14.76
C VAL A 136 -17.68 18.12 -13.36
N VAL A 137 -16.61 17.32 -13.24
CA VAL A 137 -15.80 17.21 -12.02
C VAL A 137 -14.40 17.75 -12.27
N GLN A 138 -13.93 18.60 -11.38
CA GLN A 138 -12.56 19.10 -11.37
C GLN A 138 -11.72 18.34 -10.34
N CYS A 139 -10.54 17.85 -10.75
CA CYS A 139 -9.57 17.22 -9.87
C CYS A 139 -8.30 18.07 -9.80
N LEU A 140 -7.82 18.35 -8.59
CA LEU A 140 -6.59 19.10 -8.40
C LEU A 140 -5.39 18.15 -8.29
N LYS A 141 -4.42 18.36 -9.16
CA LYS A 141 -3.08 17.76 -9.04
C LYS A 141 -2.24 18.65 -8.12
N LEU A 142 -2.04 18.22 -6.89
CA LEU A 142 -1.27 18.96 -5.89
C LEU A 142 0.21 18.58 -5.98
N ILE A 143 1.07 19.58 -6.07
CA ILE A 143 2.53 19.45 -6.00
C ILE A 143 3.04 20.58 -5.11
N SER A 144 3.57 20.23 -3.94
CA SER A 144 4.08 21.21 -2.99
C SER A 144 5.60 21.17 -2.89
N ARG A 145 6.19 22.32 -2.54
CA ARG A 145 7.62 22.39 -2.26
C ARG A 145 8.05 21.45 -1.14
N PRO A 146 7.36 21.39 0.03
CA PRO A 146 7.73 20.47 1.09
C PRO A 146 7.66 19.00 0.67
N GLY A 147 6.64 18.60 -0.12
CA GLY A 147 6.52 17.25 -0.65
C GLY A 147 7.66 16.90 -1.62
N CYS A 148 8.02 17.83 -2.53
CA CYS A 148 9.14 17.65 -3.44
C CYS A 148 10.47 17.52 -2.67
N GLU A 149 10.73 18.39 -1.70
CA GLU A 149 11.95 18.32 -0.89
C GLU A 149 12.05 17.01 -0.10
N LYS A 150 10.93 16.55 0.47
CA LYS A 150 10.85 15.30 1.23
C LYS A 150 11.20 14.09 0.37
N ILE A 151 10.63 13.97 -0.83
CA ILE A 151 10.87 12.81 -1.68
C ILE A 151 12.26 12.83 -2.31
N VAL A 152 12.76 14.01 -2.73
CA VAL A 152 14.11 14.14 -3.31
C VAL A 152 15.19 13.85 -2.28
N ARG A 153 15.01 14.28 -1.02
CA ARG A 153 15.95 13.95 0.08
C ARG A 153 15.99 12.46 0.38
N TYR A 154 14.89 11.76 0.15
CA TYR A 154 14.84 10.32 0.36
C TYR A 154 15.55 9.57 -0.78
N ALA A 155 15.42 10.03 -2.02
CA ALA A 155 16.06 9.44 -3.20
C ALA A 155 17.56 9.67 -3.23
#